data_84f85fdfe41b25decccf9894126f275d
#
_entry.id   84f85fdfe41b25decccf9894126f275d
#
_cell.length_a   1.000
_cell.length_b   1.000
_cell.length_c   1.000
_cell.angle_alpha   90.00
_cell.angle_beta   90.00
_cell.angle_gamma   90.00
#
_symmetry.space_group_name_H-M   'P 1'
#
loop_
_entity.id
_entity.type
_entity.pdbx_description
1 polymer ?
#
loop_
_entity_poly.entity_id
_entity_poly.type
_entity_poly.pdbx_seq_one_letter_code
_entity_poly.pdbx_strand_id
1 'polypeptide(L)'
;VIHEHRVLNPATEELVATVPATTAEEVAVAVTRAAAAQRTWAALAPADRARLLRRFAVLVDEHAERLARLEVTEAGHTLGNARWEAANVRDLLDYAAGGVERLTGRQIPVPGGIDVTFLEPLGVVGVIAPWNFPLPIAAWGAAPALAAGNAVLLKPAETTPLTALRLARLALDAGLPEHLFQVLPGSGDVAGNALVEHPGVAKVVFTGSTRVGKQIMARCAQRVKRLTLELGGKSPNIVFADVDIEAAAAAAPMSFLDNAGQDCCARTRILVQRSVYDRFLEHLVPAVASVAVGDPSDERTQMGPLISRAQLERVRTLVPEDADGIRGSAPGGPGFWFPPTVLTGIAPDAPVATEEVFGPVAVVLPFEDEDDAVRLANATEYGLAGSIWTRDVGRALRVSRAVRAGNLSVNSHSAVRYWTPFGGYRQSGLGRELGPDALAAFTETKNVFIGTEA
;
A
#
# COMPACT_ATOMS: atom_id res chain seq x y z
N VAL A 1 -18.81 2.88 23.50
CA VAL A 1 -18.30 3.71 22.38
C VAL A 1 -16.89 4.15 22.77
N ILE A 2 -15.89 3.82 21.95
CA ILE A 2 -14.53 4.32 22.13
C ILE A 2 -14.55 5.78 21.69
N HIS A 3 -14.31 6.72 22.61
CA HIS A 3 -14.32 8.14 22.32
C HIS A 3 -12.96 8.66 21.87
N GLU A 4 -11.89 7.89 22.09
CA GLU A 4 -10.51 8.25 21.75
C GLU A 4 -9.65 7.00 21.47
N HIS A 5 -8.63 7.16 20.65
CA HIS A 5 -7.62 6.14 20.37
C HIS A 5 -6.28 6.54 20.97
N ARG A 6 -5.62 5.57 21.60
CA ARG A 6 -4.27 5.72 22.12
C ARG A 6 -3.26 5.29 21.08
N VAL A 7 -2.42 6.21 20.65
CA VAL A 7 -1.28 5.95 19.77
C VAL A 7 -0.08 5.61 20.63
N LEU A 8 0.48 4.42 20.44
CA LEU A 8 1.65 3.95 21.17
C LEU A 8 2.87 3.95 20.26
N ASN A 9 4.04 4.21 20.82
CA ASN A 9 5.29 3.94 20.14
C ASN A 9 5.56 2.43 20.16
N PRO A 10 5.61 1.73 19.00
CA PRO A 10 5.76 0.27 18.97
C PRO A 10 7.14 -0.22 19.44
N ALA A 11 8.15 0.65 19.49
CA ALA A 11 9.48 0.31 19.97
C ALA A 11 9.61 0.39 21.51
N THR A 12 8.79 1.24 22.17
CA THR A 12 8.88 1.48 23.62
C THR A 12 7.60 1.15 24.39
N GLU A 13 6.48 0.95 23.69
CA GLU A 13 5.11 0.80 24.22
C GLU A 13 4.59 2.06 24.95
N GLU A 14 5.31 3.17 24.88
CA GLU A 14 4.91 4.44 25.50
C GLU A 14 3.79 5.13 24.75
N LEU A 15 2.95 5.86 25.48
CA LEU A 15 1.88 6.68 24.90
C LEU A 15 2.47 7.90 24.18
N VAL A 16 2.24 7.97 22.87
CA VAL A 16 2.63 9.11 22.02
C VAL A 16 1.56 10.19 22.01
N ALA A 17 0.31 9.79 21.80
CA ALA A 17 -0.82 10.71 21.73
C ALA A 17 -2.14 9.99 22.01
N THR A 18 -3.16 10.79 22.35
CA THR A 18 -4.55 10.37 22.37
C THR A 18 -5.31 11.17 21.32
N VAL A 19 -6.05 10.51 20.45
CA VAL A 19 -6.74 11.12 19.31
C VAL A 19 -8.25 10.86 19.44
N PRO A 20 -9.10 11.90 19.38
CA PRO A 20 -10.55 11.73 19.41
C PRO A 20 -11.05 10.84 18.26
N ALA A 21 -11.99 9.96 18.55
CA ALA A 21 -12.59 9.07 17.58
C ALA A 21 -13.79 9.73 16.91
N THR A 22 -13.83 9.74 15.59
CA THR A 22 -14.95 10.26 14.79
C THR A 22 -16.15 9.35 14.90
N THR A 23 -17.30 9.91 15.21
CA THR A 23 -18.61 9.21 15.26
C THR A 23 -19.23 9.05 13.87
N ALA A 24 -20.26 8.23 13.75
CA ALA A 24 -20.99 8.07 12.48
C ALA A 24 -21.70 9.37 12.05
N GLU A 25 -22.22 10.15 13.00
CA GLU A 25 -22.85 11.44 12.74
C GLU A 25 -21.83 12.48 12.24
N GLU A 26 -20.64 12.49 12.80
CA GLU A 26 -19.55 13.36 12.34
C GLU A 26 -19.07 12.99 10.94
N VAL A 27 -19.05 11.69 10.59
CA VAL A 27 -18.82 11.23 9.21
C VAL A 27 -19.86 11.81 8.25
N ALA A 28 -21.15 11.77 8.60
CA ALA A 28 -22.22 12.31 7.76
C ALA A 28 -22.09 13.83 7.55
N VAL A 29 -21.73 14.57 8.59
CA VAL A 29 -21.43 16.00 8.50
C VAL A 29 -20.21 16.25 7.60
N ALA A 30 -19.15 15.46 7.75
CA ALA A 30 -17.93 15.58 6.94
C ALA A 30 -18.23 15.33 5.45
N VAL A 31 -19.05 14.32 5.10
CA VAL A 31 -19.47 14.05 3.71
C VAL A 31 -20.24 15.25 3.12
N THR A 32 -21.15 15.84 3.90
CA THR A 32 -21.93 17.00 3.45
C THR A 32 -21.03 18.20 3.15
N ARG A 33 -20.08 18.50 4.05
CA ARG A 33 -19.08 19.58 3.87
C ARG A 33 -18.14 19.29 2.70
N ALA A 34 -17.67 18.05 2.57
CA ALA A 34 -16.83 17.62 1.46
C ALA A 34 -17.52 17.78 0.11
N ALA A 35 -18.81 17.44 0.00
CA ALA A 35 -19.59 17.59 -1.23
C ALA A 35 -19.77 19.07 -1.63
N ALA A 36 -19.85 19.99 -0.67
CA ALA A 36 -19.90 21.43 -0.94
C ALA A 36 -18.53 21.95 -1.43
N ALA A 37 -17.45 21.59 -0.73
CA ALA A 37 -16.08 21.96 -1.09
C ALA A 37 -15.67 21.40 -2.47
N GLN A 38 -16.09 20.18 -2.78
CA GLN A 38 -15.81 19.51 -4.06
C GLN A 38 -16.35 20.29 -5.25
N ARG A 39 -17.56 20.85 -5.17
CA ARG A 39 -18.14 21.65 -6.28
C ARG A 39 -17.26 22.86 -6.61
N THR A 40 -16.78 23.56 -5.60
CA THR A 40 -15.88 24.70 -5.78
C THR A 40 -14.54 24.26 -6.36
N TRP A 41 -14.00 23.15 -5.87
CA TRP A 41 -12.73 22.58 -6.33
C TRP A 41 -12.79 22.10 -7.79
N ALA A 42 -13.86 21.39 -8.16
CA ALA A 42 -14.06 20.90 -9.52
C ALA A 42 -14.25 22.03 -10.55
N ALA A 43 -14.81 23.16 -10.12
CA ALA A 43 -15.01 24.34 -10.97
C ALA A 43 -13.73 25.14 -11.24
N LEU A 44 -12.63 24.90 -10.51
CA LEU A 44 -11.35 25.56 -10.79
C LEU A 44 -10.81 25.15 -12.15
N ALA A 45 -10.16 26.08 -12.83
CA ALA A 45 -9.40 25.75 -14.02
C ALA A 45 -8.35 24.67 -13.71
N PRO A 46 -8.09 23.72 -14.62
CA PRO A 46 -7.11 22.65 -14.38
C PRO A 46 -5.75 23.17 -13.90
N ALA A 47 -5.23 24.24 -14.52
CA ALA A 47 -3.95 24.84 -14.12
C ALA A 47 -3.94 25.39 -12.69
N ASP A 48 -5.06 25.95 -12.21
CA ASP A 48 -5.16 26.48 -10.85
C ASP A 48 -5.18 25.35 -9.82
N ARG A 49 -5.91 24.28 -10.13
CA ARG A 49 -5.94 23.05 -9.31
C ARG A 49 -4.55 22.41 -9.24
N ALA A 50 -3.86 22.29 -10.38
CA ALA A 50 -2.49 21.77 -10.45
C ALA A 50 -1.51 22.62 -9.64
N ARG A 51 -1.64 23.96 -9.68
CA ARG A 51 -0.78 24.88 -8.91
C ARG A 51 -0.93 24.68 -7.40
N LEU A 52 -2.16 24.52 -6.91
CA LEU A 52 -2.42 24.28 -5.49
C LEU A 52 -1.87 22.93 -5.04
N LEU A 53 -1.99 21.86 -5.85
CA LEU A 53 -1.42 20.56 -5.55
C LEU A 53 0.12 20.59 -5.51
N ARG A 54 0.77 21.31 -6.44
CA ARG A 54 2.23 21.51 -6.40
C ARG A 54 2.67 22.27 -5.14
N ARG A 55 1.91 23.30 -4.72
CA ARG A 55 2.17 23.98 -3.45
C ARG A 55 2.03 23.03 -2.26
N PHE A 56 1.06 22.12 -2.29
CA PHE A 56 0.92 21.08 -1.28
C PHE A 56 2.15 20.15 -1.27
N ALA A 57 2.63 19.70 -2.44
CA ALA A 57 3.86 18.91 -2.54
C ALA A 57 5.09 19.64 -1.94
N VAL A 58 5.24 20.94 -2.22
CA VAL A 58 6.32 21.76 -1.62
C VAL A 58 6.22 21.80 -0.10
N LEU A 59 5.03 21.98 0.46
CA LEU A 59 4.86 21.99 1.92
C LEU A 59 5.12 20.60 2.55
N VAL A 60 4.80 19.53 1.85
CA VAL A 60 5.17 18.17 2.30
C VAL A 60 6.70 18.02 2.34
N ASP A 61 7.41 18.51 1.33
CA ASP A 61 8.88 18.48 1.27
C ASP A 61 9.51 19.31 2.40
N GLU A 62 9.04 20.54 2.61
CA GLU A 62 9.50 21.42 3.71
C GLU A 62 9.29 20.79 5.11
N HIS A 63 8.33 19.86 5.23
CA HIS A 63 8.01 19.17 6.48
C HIS A 63 8.43 17.70 6.50
N ALA A 64 9.19 17.23 5.49
CA ALA A 64 9.52 15.83 5.29
C ALA A 64 10.17 15.18 6.53
N GLU A 65 11.17 15.82 7.14
CA GLU A 65 11.83 15.29 8.34
C GLU A 65 10.88 15.18 9.54
N ARG A 66 9.94 16.12 9.69
CA ARG A 66 8.94 16.03 10.75
C ARG A 66 7.94 14.90 10.51
N LEU A 67 7.51 14.73 9.27
CA LEU A 67 6.63 13.61 8.88
C LEU A 67 7.36 12.29 9.11
N ALA A 68 8.61 12.16 8.67
CA ALA A 68 9.43 10.97 8.90
C ALA A 68 9.54 10.61 10.39
N ARG A 69 9.82 11.58 11.27
CA ARG A 69 9.89 11.33 12.72
C ARG A 69 8.55 10.93 13.34
N LEU A 70 7.43 11.39 12.81
CA LEU A 70 6.11 10.91 13.22
C LEU A 70 5.91 9.44 12.80
N GLU A 71 6.27 9.04 11.58
CA GLU A 71 6.22 7.64 11.12
C GLU A 71 7.10 6.73 11.99
N VAL A 72 8.34 7.16 12.32
CA VAL A 72 9.20 6.44 13.25
C VAL A 72 8.49 6.22 14.59
N THR A 73 7.81 7.24 15.10
CA THR A 73 7.23 7.22 16.45
C THR A 73 5.91 6.45 16.51
N GLU A 74 5.01 6.62 15.52
CA GLU A 74 3.68 5.99 15.55
C GLU A 74 3.61 4.63 14.86
N ALA A 75 4.47 4.38 13.84
CA ALA A 75 4.48 3.15 13.06
C ALA A 75 5.70 2.25 13.31
N GLY A 76 6.76 2.78 13.93
CA GLY A 76 7.99 2.03 14.17
C GLY A 76 8.86 1.84 12.94
N HIS A 77 8.65 2.65 11.90
CA HIS A 77 9.44 2.60 10.67
C HIS A 77 10.87 3.06 10.94
N THR A 78 11.85 2.43 10.29
CA THR A 78 13.22 2.93 10.34
C THR A 78 13.29 4.34 9.75
N LEU A 79 14.17 5.18 10.27
CA LEU A 79 14.28 6.59 9.86
C LEU A 79 14.54 6.73 8.35
N GLY A 80 15.32 5.81 7.77
CA GLY A 80 15.57 5.79 6.32
C GLY A 80 14.29 5.56 5.51
N ASN A 81 13.47 4.58 5.91
CA ASN A 81 12.19 4.29 5.25
C ASN A 81 11.21 5.45 5.42
N ALA A 82 11.09 5.99 6.63
CA ALA A 82 10.19 7.10 6.92
C ALA A 82 10.53 8.37 6.09
N ARG A 83 11.81 8.66 5.87
CA ARG A 83 12.24 9.75 4.98
C ARG A 83 11.90 9.47 3.52
N TRP A 84 12.06 8.21 3.07
CA TRP A 84 11.64 7.81 1.72
C TRP A 84 10.13 7.96 1.54
N GLU A 85 9.32 7.61 2.54
CA GLU A 85 7.87 7.72 2.50
C GLU A 85 7.41 9.18 2.34
N ALA A 86 7.99 10.10 3.12
CA ALA A 86 7.68 11.52 3.00
C ALA A 86 8.06 12.08 1.62
N ALA A 87 9.22 11.69 1.08
CA ALA A 87 9.63 12.06 -0.28
C ALA A 87 8.71 11.46 -1.34
N ASN A 88 8.25 10.21 -1.18
CA ASN A 88 7.30 9.55 -2.08
C ASN A 88 5.97 10.30 -2.16
N VAL A 89 5.45 10.79 -1.03
CA VAL A 89 4.21 11.60 -1.00
C VAL A 89 4.36 12.90 -1.76
N ARG A 90 5.47 13.63 -1.56
CA ARG A 90 5.80 14.82 -2.34
C ARG A 90 5.79 14.52 -3.83
N ASP A 91 6.52 13.50 -4.25
CA ASP A 91 6.68 13.13 -5.66
C ASP A 91 5.35 12.70 -6.28
N LEU A 92 4.53 11.96 -5.54
CA LEU A 92 3.20 11.55 -6.00
C LEU A 92 2.25 12.73 -6.17
N LEU A 93 2.25 13.69 -5.24
CA LEU A 93 1.46 14.91 -5.35
C LEU A 93 1.84 15.73 -6.58
N ASP A 94 3.15 15.87 -6.85
CA ASP A 94 3.64 16.60 -8.03
C ASP A 94 3.32 15.83 -9.33
N TYR A 95 3.46 14.51 -9.33
CA TYR A 95 3.07 13.65 -10.46
C TYR A 95 1.57 13.75 -10.76
N ALA A 96 0.72 13.68 -9.74
CA ALA A 96 -0.72 13.85 -9.89
C ALA A 96 -1.09 15.25 -10.38
N ALA A 97 -0.46 16.30 -9.85
CA ALA A 97 -0.62 17.67 -10.33
C ALA A 97 -0.26 17.81 -11.80
N GLY A 98 0.83 17.16 -12.25
CA GLY A 98 1.22 17.11 -13.65
C GLY A 98 0.23 16.38 -14.57
N GLY A 99 -0.65 15.54 -14.02
CA GLY A 99 -1.69 14.81 -14.75
C GLY A 99 -2.98 15.61 -15.00
N VAL A 100 -3.24 16.65 -14.18
CA VAL A 100 -4.53 17.38 -14.18
C VAL A 100 -4.89 17.93 -15.56
N GLU A 101 -3.95 18.59 -16.23
CA GLU A 101 -4.17 19.22 -17.54
C GLU A 101 -4.19 18.20 -18.70
N ARG A 102 -3.82 16.94 -18.45
CA ARG A 102 -3.85 15.84 -19.42
C ARG A 102 -5.04 14.91 -19.25
N LEU A 103 -5.89 15.16 -18.25
CA LEU A 103 -7.13 14.42 -18.03
C LEU A 103 -8.20 14.93 -18.99
N THR A 104 -8.21 14.40 -20.22
CA THR A 104 -9.06 14.87 -21.32
C THR A 104 -10.02 13.77 -21.79
N GLY A 105 -11.21 14.21 -22.27
CA GLY A 105 -12.13 13.32 -22.99
C GLY A 105 -11.67 13.06 -24.43
N ARG A 106 -12.53 12.40 -25.20
CA ARG A 106 -12.27 12.01 -26.60
C ARG A 106 -13.34 12.60 -27.51
N GLN A 107 -12.98 12.88 -28.76
CA GLN A 107 -13.90 13.05 -29.88
C GLN A 107 -13.86 11.75 -30.69
N ILE A 108 -15.03 11.13 -30.91
CA ILE A 108 -15.18 9.85 -31.61
C ILE A 108 -15.91 10.09 -32.93
N PRO A 109 -15.35 9.70 -34.08
CA PRO A 109 -16.03 9.84 -35.36
C PRO A 109 -17.29 8.97 -35.42
N VAL A 110 -18.43 9.58 -35.73
CA VAL A 110 -19.74 8.92 -35.86
C VAL A 110 -20.51 9.51 -37.04
N PRO A 111 -21.40 8.76 -37.71
CA PRO A 111 -22.29 9.30 -38.74
C PRO A 111 -23.33 10.27 -38.13
N GLY A 112 -23.68 11.30 -38.88
CA GLY A 112 -24.81 12.20 -38.54
C GLY A 112 -24.57 13.16 -37.38
N GLY A 113 -23.31 13.27 -36.89
CA GLY A 113 -23.05 14.16 -35.76
C GLY A 113 -21.62 14.16 -35.26
N ILE A 114 -21.49 14.73 -34.07
CA ILE A 114 -20.24 14.76 -33.29
C ILE A 114 -20.48 14.02 -31.99
N ASP A 115 -19.62 13.06 -31.67
CA ASP A 115 -19.64 12.33 -30.40
C ASP A 115 -18.43 12.72 -29.56
N VAL A 116 -18.65 13.15 -28.34
CA VAL A 116 -17.62 13.56 -27.40
C VAL A 116 -17.81 12.90 -26.04
N THR A 117 -16.71 12.60 -25.38
CA THR A 117 -16.73 12.12 -24.00
C THR A 117 -16.19 13.18 -23.05
N PHE A 118 -16.76 13.25 -21.84
CA PHE A 118 -16.27 14.04 -20.74
C PHE A 118 -15.83 13.11 -19.60
N LEU A 119 -14.72 13.46 -18.93
CA LEU A 119 -14.30 12.83 -17.69
C LEU A 119 -14.72 13.76 -16.53
N GLU A 120 -15.72 13.34 -15.79
CA GLU A 120 -16.28 14.12 -14.67
C GLU A 120 -15.80 13.54 -13.33
N PRO A 121 -15.43 14.37 -12.34
CA PRO A 121 -15.08 13.88 -11.01
C PRO A 121 -16.25 13.10 -10.38
N LEU A 122 -15.95 12.04 -9.65
CA LEU A 122 -16.96 11.21 -8.96
C LEU A 122 -17.69 11.95 -7.84
N GLY A 123 -17.05 12.93 -7.20
CA GLY A 123 -17.59 13.70 -6.08
C GLY A 123 -16.81 13.52 -4.79
N VAL A 124 -17.37 12.80 -3.81
CA VAL A 124 -16.66 12.49 -2.55
C VAL A 124 -16.08 11.10 -2.60
N VAL A 125 -14.79 10.97 -2.29
CA VAL A 125 -14.04 9.72 -2.23
C VAL A 125 -13.66 9.42 -0.79
N GLY A 126 -14.00 8.22 -0.32
CA GLY A 126 -13.55 7.68 0.96
C GLY A 126 -12.24 6.90 0.76
N VAL A 127 -11.19 7.25 1.48
CA VAL A 127 -9.91 6.54 1.51
C VAL A 127 -9.75 5.94 2.90
N ILE A 128 -9.56 4.62 2.99
CA ILE A 128 -9.32 3.91 4.25
C ILE A 128 -7.92 3.35 4.19
N ALA A 129 -6.99 4.00 4.88
CA ALA A 129 -5.58 3.67 4.88
C ALA A 129 -5.20 2.69 6.01
N PRO A 130 -4.24 1.80 5.77
CA PRO A 130 -3.72 0.86 6.77
C PRO A 130 -2.66 1.54 7.66
N TRP A 131 -2.12 0.75 8.57
CA TRP A 131 -1.09 1.19 9.52
C TRP A 131 0.35 0.88 9.08
N ASN A 132 0.54 0.05 8.04
CA ASN A 132 1.88 -0.44 7.68
C ASN A 132 2.71 0.52 6.81
N PHE A 133 2.08 1.36 6.01
CA PHE A 133 2.68 2.50 5.30
C PHE A 133 1.66 3.65 5.31
N PRO A 134 1.41 4.24 6.49
CA PRO A 134 0.25 5.13 6.67
C PRO A 134 0.32 6.37 5.81
N LEU A 135 1.47 7.00 5.69
CA LEU A 135 1.63 8.24 4.95
C LEU A 135 1.57 8.05 3.41
N PRO A 136 2.35 7.14 2.79
CA PRO A 136 2.28 6.98 1.33
C PRO A 136 0.96 6.39 0.86
N ILE A 137 0.40 5.38 1.54
CA ILE A 137 -0.86 4.76 1.09
C ILE A 137 -2.05 5.73 1.23
N ALA A 138 -2.07 6.58 2.24
CA ALA A 138 -3.05 7.65 2.31
C ALA A 138 -2.97 8.58 1.08
N ALA A 139 -1.76 8.90 0.63
CA ALA A 139 -1.54 9.75 -0.54
C ALA A 139 -1.86 9.03 -1.86
N TRP A 140 -1.68 7.68 -1.97
CA TRP A 140 -2.02 6.92 -3.18
C TRP A 140 -3.49 7.09 -3.59
N GLY A 141 -4.39 7.06 -2.60
CA GLY A 141 -5.80 7.34 -2.85
C GLY A 141 -6.12 8.83 -2.95
N ALA A 142 -5.49 9.67 -2.10
CA ALA A 142 -5.86 11.09 -2.00
C ALA A 142 -5.33 11.94 -3.15
N ALA A 143 -4.07 11.78 -3.56
CA ALA A 143 -3.46 12.64 -4.58
C ALA A 143 -4.16 12.56 -5.94
N PRO A 144 -4.40 11.37 -6.53
CA PRO A 144 -5.11 11.27 -7.81
C PRO A 144 -6.60 11.68 -7.68
N ALA A 145 -7.25 11.41 -6.53
CA ALA A 145 -8.62 11.83 -6.30
C ALA A 145 -8.76 13.38 -6.31
N LEU A 146 -7.90 14.07 -5.56
CA LEU A 146 -7.85 15.54 -5.55
C LEU A 146 -7.52 16.10 -6.93
N ALA A 147 -6.53 15.52 -7.62
CA ALA A 147 -6.13 15.94 -8.96
C ALA A 147 -7.27 15.79 -9.97
N ALA A 148 -8.06 14.72 -9.89
CA ALA A 148 -9.23 14.51 -10.73
C ALA A 148 -10.43 15.41 -10.37
N GLY A 149 -10.34 16.24 -9.32
CA GLY A 149 -11.39 17.19 -8.94
C GLY A 149 -12.37 16.69 -7.86
N ASN A 150 -12.03 15.64 -7.14
CA ASN A 150 -12.84 15.08 -6.05
C ASN A 150 -12.48 15.70 -4.69
N ALA A 151 -13.37 15.58 -3.72
CA ALA A 151 -13.05 15.71 -2.29
C ALA A 151 -12.68 14.36 -1.71
N VAL A 152 -11.84 14.36 -0.66
CA VAL A 152 -11.33 13.17 -0.01
C VAL A 152 -11.64 13.17 1.48
N LEU A 153 -12.21 12.08 1.95
CA LEU A 153 -12.37 11.75 3.36
C LEU A 153 -11.43 10.57 3.67
N LEU A 154 -10.38 10.84 4.41
CA LEU A 154 -9.36 9.86 4.78
C LEU A 154 -9.61 9.31 6.19
N LYS A 155 -9.85 8.01 6.29
CA LYS A 155 -9.86 7.30 7.56
C LYS A 155 -8.50 6.58 7.75
N PRO A 156 -7.60 7.09 8.56
CA PRO A 156 -6.36 6.39 8.89
C PRO A 156 -6.62 5.18 9.81
N ALA A 157 -5.65 4.30 9.96
CA ALA A 157 -5.67 3.29 11.01
C ALA A 157 -5.66 3.95 12.40
N GLU A 158 -6.25 3.28 13.39
CA GLU A 158 -6.34 3.77 14.76
C GLU A 158 -4.97 3.94 15.43
N THR A 159 -4.00 3.11 15.01
CA THR A 159 -2.62 3.10 15.54
C THR A 159 -1.72 4.17 14.93
N THR A 160 -2.05 4.66 13.72
CA THR A 160 -1.17 5.56 12.94
C THR A 160 -1.94 6.73 12.31
N PRO A 161 -2.62 7.57 13.11
CA PRO A 161 -3.40 8.70 12.58
C PRO A 161 -2.62 10.01 12.46
N LEU A 162 -1.44 10.14 13.10
CA LEU A 162 -0.81 11.44 13.33
C LEU A 162 -0.25 12.06 12.06
N THR A 163 0.39 11.27 11.21
CA THR A 163 0.90 11.75 9.92
C THR A 163 -0.22 12.12 8.96
N ALA A 164 -1.33 11.39 8.95
CA ALA A 164 -2.53 11.72 8.17
C ALA A 164 -3.13 13.07 8.61
N LEU A 165 -3.26 13.30 9.92
CA LEU A 165 -3.73 14.58 10.48
C LEU A 165 -2.79 15.74 10.08
N ARG A 166 -1.47 15.51 10.12
CA ARG A 166 -0.50 16.51 9.68
C ARG A 166 -0.62 16.79 8.19
N LEU A 167 -0.81 15.76 7.36
CA LEU A 167 -0.98 15.90 5.92
C LEU A 167 -2.20 16.77 5.56
N ALA A 168 -3.35 16.55 6.24
CA ALA A 168 -4.54 17.39 6.05
C ALA A 168 -4.28 18.87 6.41
N ARG A 169 -3.51 19.11 7.47
CA ARG A 169 -3.13 20.49 7.83
C ARG A 169 -2.26 21.15 6.76
N LEU A 170 -1.28 20.42 6.21
CA LEU A 170 -0.44 20.92 5.13
C LEU A 170 -1.25 21.22 3.85
N ALA A 171 -2.28 20.43 3.56
CA ALA A 171 -3.18 20.72 2.45
C ALA A 171 -3.92 22.06 2.63
N LEU A 172 -4.41 22.35 3.84
CA LEU A 172 -5.02 23.65 4.16
C LEU A 172 -4.00 24.79 4.06
N ASP A 173 -2.81 24.62 4.58
CA ASP A 173 -1.72 25.61 4.54
C ASP A 173 -1.26 25.86 3.08
N ALA A 174 -1.40 24.87 2.19
CA ALA A 174 -1.20 25.02 0.74
C ALA A 174 -2.30 25.83 0.05
N GLY A 175 -3.42 26.06 0.71
CA GLY A 175 -4.57 26.81 0.17
C GLY A 175 -5.63 25.92 -0.50
N LEU A 176 -5.63 24.60 -0.25
CA LEU A 176 -6.76 23.78 -0.65
C LEU A 176 -8.01 24.24 0.13
N PRO A 177 -9.20 24.21 -0.49
CA PRO A 177 -10.44 24.60 0.18
C PRO A 177 -10.66 23.86 1.49
N GLU A 178 -11.20 24.54 2.49
CA GLU A 178 -11.61 23.91 3.74
C GLU A 178 -12.60 22.77 3.46
N HIS A 179 -12.50 21.69 4.19
CA HIS A 179 -13.30 20.46 4.03
C HIS A 179 -13.10 19.68 2.73
N LEU A 180 -12.18 20.08 1.84
CA LEU A 180 -11.87 19.32 0.62
C LEU A 180 -11.11 18.03 0.94
N PHE A 181 -10.15 18.11 1.85
CA PHE A 181 -9.38 16.97 2.34
C PHE A 181 -9.51 16.91 3.86
N GLN A 182 -10.29 15.95 4.37
CA GLN A 182 -10.56 15.78 5.79
C GLN A 182 -10.04 14.42 6.26
N VAL A 183 -9.49 14.39 7.48
CA VAL A 183 -9.06 13.15 8.15
C VAL A 183 -10.05 12.83 9.26
N LEU A 184 -10.53 11.60 9.28
CA LEU A 184 -11.56 11.09 10.18
C LEU A 184 -10.98 9.94 11.02
N PRO A 185 -10.19 10.21 12.08
CA PRO A 185 -9.68 9.17 12.95
C PRO A 185 -10.85 8.42 13.60
N GLY A 186 -10.77 7.09 13.66
CA GLY A 186 -11.87 6.32 14.22
C GLY A 186 -11.74 4.85 13.89
N SER A 187 -12.53 4.03 14.58
CA SER A 187 -12.52 2.58 14.36
C SER A 187 -13.08 2.21 12.99
N GLY A 188 -12.60 1.07 12.45
CA GLY A 188 -13.15 0.50 11.23
C GLY A 188 -14.65 0.24 11.33
N ASP A 189 -15.10 -0.23 12.49
CA ASP A 189 -16.49 -0.58 12.75
C ASP A 189 -17.44 0.62 12.85
N VAL A 190 -16.97 1.78 13.27
CA VAL A 190 -17.80 3.01 13.39
C VAL A 190 -17.52 3.94 12.21
N ALA A 191 -16.40 4.63 12.20
CA ALA A 191 -16.08 5.62 11.18
C ALA A 191 -15.89 4.98 9.79
N GLY A 192 -15.24 3.82 9.72
CA GLY A 192 -15.02 3.09 8.47
C GLY A 192 -16.33 2.63 7.84
N ASN A 193 -17.21 1.97 8.60
CA ASN A 193 -18.49 1.51 8.11
C ASN A 193 -19.39 2.70 7.71
N ALA A 194 -19.46 3.75 8.53
CA ALA A 194 -20.23 4.96 8.23
C ALA A 194 -19.77 5.58 6.90
N LEU A 195 -18.46 5.66 6.64
CA LEU A 195 -17.90 6.17 5.40
C LEU A 195 -18.26 5.28 4.18
N VAL A 196 -18.10 3.96 4.33
CA VAL A 196 -18.40 2.98 3.27
C VAL A 196 -19.88 2.97 2.89
N GLU A 197 -20.78 3.08 3.87
CA GLU A 197 -22.23 2.98 3.66
C GLU A 197 -22.88 4.31 3.27
N HIS A 198 -22.23 5.46 3.52
CA HIS A 198 -22.84 6.77 3.30
C HIS A 198 -23.19 7.01 1.82
N PRO A 199 -24.45 7.38 1.49
CA PRO A 199 -24.88 7.54 0.09
C PRO A 199 -24.14 8.61 -0.69
N GLY A 200 -23.61 9.63 -0.02
CA GLY A 200 -22.85 10.72 -0.64
C GLY A 200 -21.40 10.38 -0.94
N VAL A 201 -20.90 9.20 -0.57
CA VAL A 201 -19.56 8.71 -0.95
C VAL A 201 -19.68 7.89 -2.23
N ALA A 202 -19.08 8.37 -3.30
CA ALA A 202 -19.19 7.77 -4.63
C ALA A 202 -18.18 6.64 -4.88
N LYS A 203 -17.00 6.72 -4.29
CA LYS A 203 -15.94 5.72 -4.39
C LYS A 203 -15.32 5.45 -3.03
N VAL A 204 -14.95 4.20 -2.80
CA VAL A 204 -14.13 3.79 -1.66
C VAL A 204 -12.81 3.22 -2.18
N VAL A 205 -11.71 3.68 -1.61
CA VAL A 205 -10.37 3.13 -1.76
C VAL A 205 -9.99 2.51 -0.42
N PHE A 206 -9.65 1.24 -0.41
CA PHE A 206 -9.30 0.51 0.80
C PHE A 206 -8.01 -0.28 0.60
N THR A 207 -7.07 -0.10 1.50
CA THR A 207 -5.90 -0.96 1.64
C THR A 207 -5.90 -1.62 3.01
N GLY A 208 -5.73 -2.95 3.03
CA GLY A 208 -5.74 -3.72 4.26
C GLY A 208 -5.97 -5.22 4.06
N SER A 209 -6.51 -5.91 5.07
CA SER A 209 -6.68 -7.36 5.00
C SER A 209 -7.76 -7.79 4.00
N THR A 210 -7.53 -8.93 3.33
CA THR A 210 -8.51 -9.54 2.39
C THR A 210 -9.86 -9.76 3.04
N ARG A 211 -9.91 -10.15 4.30
CA ARG A 211 -11.16 -10.34 5.04
C ARG A 211 -12.00 -9.06 5.13
N VAL A 212 -11.37 -7.94 5.48
CA VAL A 212 -12.06 -6.65 5.57
C VAL A 212 -12.40 -6.10 4.18
N GLY A 213 -11.53 -6.28 3.19
CA GLY A 213 -11.81 -5.90 1.81
C GLY A 213 -13.06 -6.56 1.23
N LYS A 214 -13.26 -7.87 1.49
CA LYS A 214 -14.47 -8.60 1.12
C LYS A 214 -15.74 -8.02 1.79
N GLN A 215 -15.65 -7.63 3.06
CA GLN A 215 -16.77 -7.00 3.77
C GLN A 215 -17.10 -5.63 3.19
N ILE A 216 -16.11 -4.81 2.89
CA ILE A 216 -16.29 -3.50 2.25
C ILE A 216 -16.92 -3.67 0.86
N MET A 217 -16.44 -4.62 0.07
CA MET A 217 -16.98 -4.92 -1.25
C MET A 217 -18.48 -5.28 -1.17
N ALA A 218 -18.87 -6.15 -0.23
CA ALA A 218 -20.26 -6.51 -0.02
C ALA A 218 -21.16 -5.31 0.37
N ARG A 219 -20.64 -4.39 1.20
CA ARG A 219 -21.36 -3.16 1.59
C ARG A 219 -21.46 -2.18 0.41
N CYS A 220 -20.38 -1.98 -0.34
CA CYS A 220 -20.37 -1.11 -1.52
C CYS A 220 -21.35 -1.59 -2.61
N ALA A 221 -21.54 -2.90 -2.75
CA ALA A 221 -22.47 -3.50 -3.72
C ALA A 221 -23.93 -3.03 -3.52
N GLN A 222 -24.35 -2.74 -2.28
CA GLN A 222 -25.71 -2.25 -1.95
C GLN A 222 -26.05 -0.91 -2.64
N ARG A 223 -25.04 -0.16 -3.07
CA ARG A 223 -25.20 1.17 -3.71
C ARG A 223 -24.42 1.30 -5.02
N VAL A 224 -23.92 0.16 -5.55
CA VAL A 224 -23.12 0.12 -6.78
C VAL A 224 -21.93 1.12 -6.75
N LYS A 225 -21.31 1.27 -5.57
CA LYS A 225 -20.16 2.19 -5.41
C LYS A 225 -18.95 1.70 -6.15
N ARG A 226 -18.20 2.63 -6.71
CA ARG A 226 -16.88 2.33 -7.25
C ARG A 226 -15.91 1.96 -6.13
N LEU A 227 -15.03 1.01 -6.42
CA LEU A 227 -14.18 0.42 -5.40
C LEU A 227 -12.78 0.16 -5.97
N THR A 228 -11.75 0.50 -5.18
CA THR A 228 -10.38 0.01 -5.33
C THR A 228 -10.00 -0.72 -4.06
N LEU A 229 -9.50 -1.93 -4.19
CA LEU A 229 -9.05 -2.77 -3.08
C LEU A 229 -7.59 -3.15 -3.29
N GLU A 230 -6.74 -2.80 -2.36
CA GLU A 230 -5.36 -3.28 -2.24
C GLU A 230 -5.26 -4.14 -0.98
N LEU A 231 -5.06 -5.44 -1.18
CA LEU A 231 -5.21 -6.43 -0.12
C LEU A 231 -3.90 -7.20 0.11
N GLY A 232 -3.98 -8.25 0.92
CA GLY A 232 -2.83 -9.03 1.30
C GLY A 232 -2.09 -9.72 0.16
N GLY A 233 -0.91 -10.22 0.46
CA GLY A 233 -0.05 -10.92 -0.46
C GLY A 233 0.70 -12.09 0.17
N LYS A 234 1.19 -13.00 -0.67
CA LYS A 234 2.14 -14.07 -0.34
C LYS A 234 3.12 -14.22 -1.48
N SER A 235 3.86 -13.15 -1.71
CA SER A 235 4.64 -12.93 -2.92
C SER A 235 5.84 -13.86 -3.02
N PRO A 236 6.11 -14.46 -4.22
CA PRO A 236 7.28 -15.28 -4.43
C PRO A 236 8.53 -14.45 -4.75
N ASN A 237 9.68 -14.95 -4.33
CA ASN A 237 11.00 -14.59 -4.80
C ASN A 237 11.59 -15.82 -5.51
N ILE A 238 11.59 -15.84 -6.83
CA ILE A 238 11.97 -17.00 -7.64
C ILE A 238 13.44 -16.85 -8.08
N VAL A 239 14.30 -17.77 -7.67
CA VAL A 239 15.75 -17.72 -7.94
C VAL A 239 16.16 -18.93 -8.78
N PHE A 240 16.49 -18.70 -10.05
CA PHE A 240 17.03 -19.71 -10.97
C PHE A 240 18.54 -19.85 -10.80
N ALA A 241 19.08 -21.01 -11.20
CA ALA A 241 20.49 -21.36 -11.03
C ALA A 241 21.47 -20.55 -11.90
N ASP A 242 20.98 -19.83 -12.90
CA ASP A 242 21.79 -19.08 -13.87
C ASP A 242 22.21 -17.67 -13.40
N VAL A 243 21.82 -17.27 -12.20
CA VAL A 243 22.20 -15.96 -11.63
C VAL A 243 23.44 -16.05 -10.73
N ASP A 244 23.89 -14.89 -10.29
CA ASP A 244 24.82 -14.80 -9.17
C ASP A 244 24.05 -15.13 -7.87
N ILE A 245 24.30 -16.33 -7.35
CA ILE A 245 23.58 -16.86 -6.18
C ILE A 245 23.90 -16.10 -4.91
N GLU A 246 25.16 -15.68 -4.75
CA GLU A 246 25.60 -14.88 -3.61
C GLU A 246 24.90 -13.51 -3.59
N ALA A 247 24.88 -12.82 -4.73
CA ALA A 247 24.21 -11.53 -4.85
C ALA A 247 22.67 -11.66 -4.66
N ALA A 248 22.05 -12.70 -5.21
CA ALA A 248 20.62 -12.95 -5.03
C ALA A 248 20.25 -13.26 -3.57
N ALA A 249 21.09 -14.04 -2.87
CA ALA A 249 20.91 -14.37 -1.47
C ALA A 249 21.13 -13.14 -0.57
N ALA A 250 22.15 -12.33 -0.85
CA ALA A 250 22.44 -11.09 -0.10
C ALA A 250 21.33 -10.03 -0.25
N ALA A 251 20.65 -9.99 -1.41
CA ALA A 251 19.52 -9.07 -1.64
C ALA A 251 18.20 -9.55 -1.02
N ALA A 252 18.06 -10.85 -0.74
CA ALA A 252 16.80 -11.45 -0.31
C ALA A 252 16.27 -10.93 1.04
N PRO A 253 17.09 -10.69 2.11
CA PRO A 253 16.57 -10.27 3.42
C PRO A 253 15.67 -9.04 3.34
N MET A 254 16.08 -7.96 2.71
CA MET A 254 15.29 -6.72 2.65
C MET A 254 14.04 -6.84 1.76
N SER A 255 13.89 -7.92 1.00
CA SER A 255 12.66 -8.19 0.24
C SER A 255 11.50 -8.69 1.10
N PHE A 256 11.77 -9.13 2.35
CA PHE A 256 10.75 -9.62 3.29
C PHE A 256 10.93 -9.12 4.73
N LEU A 257 12.02 -8.42 5.03
CA LEU A 257 12.28 -7.86 6.36
C LEU A 257 12.04 -6.34 6.42
N ASP A 258 11.92 -5.69 5.26
CA ASP A 258 11.54 -4.28 5.21
C ASP A 258 10.25 -4.05 6.00
N ASN A 259 10.20 -2.97 6.78
CA ASN A 259 9.13 -2.69 7.72
C ASN A 259 8.76 -3.88 8.63
N ALA A 260 9.75 -4.65 9.10
CA ALA A 260 9.57 -5.87 9.88
C ALA A 260 8.64 -6.90 9.20
N GLY A 261 8.66 -6.97 7.86
CA GLY A 261 7.82 -7.87 7.07
C GLY A 261 6.34 -7.47 7.01
N GLN A 262 5.99 -6.30 7.49
CA GLN A 262 4.64 -5.73 7.46
C GLN A 262 4.38 -5.01 6.13
N ASP A 263 4.69 -5.68 5.04
CA ASP A 263 4.53 -5.21 3.67
C ASP A 263 3.68 -6.22 2.88
N CYS A 264 2.61 -5.75 2.27
CA CYS A 264 1.76 -6.56 1.39
C CYS A 264 2.54 -7.15 0.20
N CYS A 265 3.64 -6.49 -0.21
CA CYS A 265 4.55 -6.94 -1.26
C CYS A 265 5.68 -7.85 -0.77
N ALA A 266 5.84 -8.10 0.52
CA ALA A 266 6.94 -8.88 1.09
C ALA A 266 7.11 -10.23 0.38
N ARG A 267 8.34 -10.53 -0.10
CA ARG A 267 8.67 -11.77 -0.82
C ARG A 267 8.91 -12.90 0.17
N THR A 268 7.87 -13.27 0.89
CA THR A 268 7.93 -14.20 2.02
C THR A 268 7.99 -15.68 1.61
N ARG A 269 7.89 -15.99 0.31
CA ARG A 269 8.15 -17.32 -0.26
C ARG A 269 9.36 -17.26 -1.18
N ILE A 270 10.51 -17.69 -0.69
CA ILE A 270 11.75 -17.75 -1.48
C ILE A 270 11.80 -19.10 -2.16
N LEU A 271 11.59 -19.12 -3.49
CA LEU A 271 11.60 -20.33 -4.32
C LEU A 271 12.97 -20.42 -4.99
N VAL A 272 13.75 -21.45 -4.67
CA VAL A 272 15.13 -21.60 -5.14
C VAL A 272 15.27 -22.87 -5.96
N GLN A 273 15.88 -22.78 -7.15
CA GLN A 273 16.14 -23.96 -7.99
C GLN A 273 17.00 -24.96 -7.23
N ARG A 274 16.58 -26.25 -7.19
CA ARG A 274 17.16 -27.29 -6.35
C ARG A 274 18.67 -27.40 -6.49
N SER A 275 19.19 -27.27 -7.71
CA SER A 275 20.63 -27.40 -7.97
C SER A 275 21.52 -26.37 -7.26
N VAL A 276 20.92 -25.28 -6.78
CA VAL A 276 21.65 -24.20 -6.06
C VAL A 276 21.06 -23.90 -4.67
N TYR A 277 20.14 -24.74 -4.19
CA TYR A 277 19.40 -24.52 -2.96
C TYR A 277 20.33 -24.40 -1.73
N ASP A 278 21.22 -25.38 -1.53
CA ASP A 278 22.13 -25.38 -0.39
C ASP A 278 23.09 -24.19 -0.44
N ARG A 279 23.65 -23.92 -1.62
CA ARG A 279 24.53 -22.76 -1.85
C ARG A 279 23.80 -21.45 -1.57
N PHE A 280 22.53 -21.32 -1.95
CA PHE A 280 21.73 -20.13 -1.66
C PHE A 280 21.56 -19.94 -0.14
N LEU A 281 21.27 -21.04 0.61
CA LEU A 281 21.15 -21.00 2.06
C LEU A 281 22.47 -20.63 2.74
N GLU A 282 23.62 -21.11 2.26
CA GLU A 282 24.93 -20.75 2.79
C GLU A 282 25.17 -19.25 2.80
N HIS A 283 24.63 -18.51 1.83
CA HIS A 283 24.74 -17.03 1.75
C HIS A 283 23.55 -16.31 2.42
N LEU A 284 22.35 -16.88 2.37
CA LEU A 284 21.17 -16.27 2.97
C LEU A 284 21.25 -16.21 4.50
N VAL A 285 21.73 -17.29 5.12
CA VAL A 285 21.81 -17.43 6.59
C VAL A 285 22.58 -16.29 7.24
N PRO A 286 23.83 -16.02 6.86
CA PRO A 286 24.58 -14.91 7.43
C PRO A 286 23.99 -13.55 7.07
N ALA A 287 23.38 -13.40 5.90
CA ALA A 287 22.74 -12.16 5.47
C ALA A 287 21.53 -11.81 6.36
N VAL A 288 20.69 -12.79 6.69
CA VAL A 288 19.56 -12.61 7.63
C VAL A 288 20.05 -12.36 9.06
N ALA A 289 21.06 -13.10 9.51
CA ALA A 289 21.62 -12.95 10.85
C ALA A 289 22.29 -11.59 11.09
N SER A 290 22.78 -10.95 10.03
CA SER A 290 23.47 -9.64 10.09
C SER A 290 22.52 -8.44 10.10
N VAL A 291 21.20 -8.63 9.92
CA VAL A 291 20.22 -7.53 9.90
C VAL A 291 20.17 -6.86 11.26
N ALA A 292 20.46 -5.56 11.29
CA ALA A 292 20.44 -4.76 12.49
C ALA A 292 18.98 -4.43 12.90
N VAL A 293 18.50 -5.10 13.96
CA VAL A 293 17.18 -4.88 14.55
C VAL A 293 17.33 -4.00 15.79
N GLY A 294 16.58 -2.91 15.86
CA GLY A 294 16.74 -2.01 16.99
C GLY A 294 15.85 -0.76 16.96
N ASP A 295 16.25 0.25 17.71
CA ASP A 295 15.57 1.55 17.75
C ASP A 295 15.40 2.11 16.32
N PRO A 296 14.16 2.32 15.86
CA PRO A 296 13.92 2.84 14.52
C PRO A 296 14.46 4.25 14.27
N SER A 297 14.76 5.00 15.32
CA SER A 297 15.36 6.34 15.23
C SER A 297 16.87 6.33 14.98
N ASP A 298 17.56 5.20 15.20
CA ASP A 298 18.99 5.02 14.88
C ASP A 298 19.15 4.77 13.39
N GLU A 299 19.95 5.58 12.71
CA GLU A 299 20.22 5.46 11.27
C GLU A 299 20.86 4.12 10.84
N ARG A 300 21.43 3.37 11.78
CA ARG A 300 22.02 2.04 11.55
C ARG A 300 21.00 0.92 11.60
N THR A 301 19.81 1.17 12.15
CA THR A 301 18.74 0.18 12.24
C THR A 301 18.18 -0.12 10.85
N GLN A 302 18.12 -1.41 10.52
CA GLN A 302 17.57 -1.91 9.24
C GLN A 302 16.16 -2.47 9.39
N MET A 303 15.78 -2.91 10.59
CA MET A 303 14.45 -3.44 10.88
C MET A 303 13.97 -2.93 12.25
N GLY A 304 12.79 -2.34 12.26
CA GLY A 304 12.09 -1.88 13.46
C GLY A 304 11.20 -2.97 14.10
N PRO A 305 10.33 -2.60 15.05
CA PRO A 305 9.38 -3.48 15.70
C PRO A 305 8.16 -3.80 14.80
N LEU A 306 7.34 -4.77 15.23
CA LEU A 306 5.95 -4.90 14.77
C LEU A 306 5.10 -3.78 15.36
N ILE A 307 3.98 -3.46 14.70
CA ILE A 307 3.13 -2.32 15.09
C ILE A 307 2.47 -2.47 16.46
N SER A 308 2.16 -3.69 16.90
CA SER A 308 1.35 -3.89 18.10
C SER A 308 1.54 -5.27 18.73
N ARG A 309 1.09 -5.41 20.00
CA ARG A 309 1.00 -6.68 20.69
C ARG A 309 0.16 -7.70 19.93
N ALA A 310 -0.97 -7.27 19.39
CA ALA A 310 -1.86 -8.15 18.63
C ALA A 310 -1.17 -8.70 17.37
N GLN A 311 -0.38 -7.88 16.67
CA GLN A 311 0.39 -8.32 15.50
C GLN A 311 1.52 -9.29 15.90
N LEU A 312 2.22 -9.01 17.00
CA LEU A 312 3.25 -9.89 17.54
C LEU A 312 2.69 -11.30 17.87
N GLU A 313 1.55 -11.34 18.55
CA GLU A 313 0.90 -12.62 18.86
C GLU A 313 0.39 -13.35 17.60
N ARG A 314 -0.12 -12.61 16.61
CA ARG A 314 -0.49 -13.19 15.31
C ARG A 314 0.71 -13.87 14.63
N VAL A 315 1.85 -13.19 14.59
CA VAL A 315 3.08 -13.75 13.99
C VAL A 315 3.50 -15.02 14.74
N ARG A 316 3.51 -14.99 16.07
CA ARG A 316 3.84 -16.14 16.92
C ARG A 316 2.92 -17.34 16.67
N THR A 317 1.62 -17.11 16.49
CA THR A 317 0.65 -18.18 16.22
C THR A 317 0.88 -18.87 14.88
N LEU A 318 1.34 -18.14 13.85
CA LEU A 318 1.54 -18.68 12.50
C LEU A 318 2.92 -19.31 12.29
N VAL A 319 3.89 -18.99 13.15
CA VAL A 319 5.26 -19.51 13.06
C VAL A 319 5.44 -20.67 14.02
N PRO A 320 5.62 -21.92 13.55
CA PRO A 320 5.83 -23.05 14.43
C PRO A 320 7.10 -22.86 15.28
N GLU A 321 7.00 -23.13 16.59
CA GLU A 321 8.13 -22.96 17.51
C GLU A 321 9.26 -23.96 17.24
N ASP A 322 8.89 -25.16 16.79
CA ASP A 322 9.77 -26.31 16.49
C ASP A 322 10.20 -26.36 15.01
N ALA A 323 9.80 -25.39 14.19
CA ALA A 323 10.19 -25.38 12.78
C ALA A 323 11.70 -25.17 12.62
N ASP A 324 12.29 -25.98 11.76
CA ASP A 324 13.67 -25.80 11.32
C ASP A 324 13.82 -24.42 10.65
N GLY A 325 14.83 -23.68 11.08
CA GLY A 325 15.03 -22.36 10.51
C GLY A 325 16.12 -21.54 11.19
N ILE A 326 16.42 -20.44 10.55
CA ILE A 326 17.38 -19.45 11.00
C ILE A 326 16.61 -18.30 11.65
N ARG A 327 17.03 -17.91 12.83
CA ARG A 327 16.51 -16.75 13.52
C ARG A 327 17.68 -15.80 13.80
N GLY A 328 17.51 -14.54 13.38
CA GLY A 328 18.41 -13.46 13.78
C GLY A 328 18.19 -13.05 15.23
N SER A 329 18.74 -11.93 15.61
CA SER A 329 18.54 -11.34 16.95
C SER A 329 17.49 -10.23 16.91
N ALA A 330 16.83 -10.00 18.06
CA ALA A 330 15.95 -8.87 18.29
C ALA A 330 16.15 -8.33 19.70
N PRO A 331 15.88 -7.04 19.95
CA PRO A 331 15.94 -6.48 21.29
C PRO A 331 15.03 -7.22 22.29
N GLY A 332 15.46 -7.27 23.54
CA GLY A 332 14.63 -7.63 24.69
C GLY A 332 14.04 -6.42 25.36
N GLY A 333 13.08 -6.63 26.28
CA GLY A 333 12.43 -5.55 27.02
C GLY A 333 11.17 -5.01 26.35
N PRO A 334 10.81 -3.72 26.55
CA PRO A 334 9.64 -3.13 25.95
C PRO A 334 9.74 -3.06 24.41
N GLY A 335 8.58 -3.02 23.75
CA GLY A 335 8.46 -3.02 22.31
C GLY A 335 7.95 -4.36 21.74
N PHE A 336 7.43 -4.29 20.52
CA PHE A 336 6.81 -5.46 19.87
C PHE A 336 7.80 -6.17 18.94
N TRP A 337 8.89 -6.67 19.52
CA TRP A 337 10.02 -7.25 18.78
C TRP A 337 9.78 -8.70 18.38
N PHE A 338 10.10 -8.99 17.11
CA PHE A 338 10.18 -10.36 16.58
C PHE A 338 11.47 -10.48 15.75
N PRO A 339 12.26 -11.56 15.90
CA PRO A 339 13.52 -11.70 15.18
C PRO A 339 13.30 -11.97 13.69
N PRO A 340 14.19 -11.52 12.80
CA PRO A 340 14.26 -11.98 11.41
C PRO A 340 14.27 -13.50 11.36
N THR A 341 13.34 -14.10 10.61
CA THR A 341 13.16 -15.57 10.62
C THR A 341 13.03 -16.11 9.21
N VAL A 342 13.82 -17.14 8.91
CA VAL A 342 13.73 -17.92 7.67
C VAL A 342 13.50 -19.37 8.03
N LEU A 343 12.44 -19.96 7.51
CA LEU A 343 12.06 -21.35 7.74
C LEU A 343 12.42 -22.22 6.54
N THR A 344 12.96 -23.41 6.83
CA THR A 344 13.33 -24.44 5.84
C THR A 344 12.59 -25.73 6.13
N GLY A 345 12.54 -26.66 5.18
CA GLY A 345 11.86 -27.93 5.37
C GLY A 345 10.33 -27.84 5.54
N ILE A 346 9.76 -26.68 5.26
CA ILE A 346 8.32 -26.41 5.36
C ILE A 346 7.59 -27.02 4.14
N ALA A 347 6.48 -27.70 4.38
CA ALA A 347 5.62 -28.17 3.28
C ALA A 347 5.03 -26.96 2.50
N PRO A 348 4.95 -27.02 1.16
CA PRO A 348 4.46 -25.91 0.35
C PRO A 348 3.01 -25.49 0.64
N ASP A 349 2.21 -26.35 1.22
CA ASP A 349 0.81 -26.15 1.60
C ASP A 349 0.62 -25.81 3.10
N ALA A 350 1.70 -25.73 3.88
CA ALA A 350 1.63 -25.35 5.28
C ALA A 350 1.08 -23.91 5.43
N PRO A 351 0.35 -23.60 6.52
CA PRO A 351 -0.21 -22.25 6.75
C PRO A 351 0.85 -21.14 6.63
N VAL A 352 2.04 -21.33 7.22
CA VAL A 352 3.12 -20.34 7.14
C VAL A 352 3.64 -20.12 5.70
N ALA A 353 3.42 -21.06 4.78
CA ALA A 353 3.80 -20.97 3.37
C ALA A 353 2.69 -20.41 2.48
N THR A 354 1.42 -20.47 2.91
CA THR A 354 0.25 -20.11 2.10
C THR A 354 -0.50 -18.88 2.60
N GLU A 355 -0.51 -18.63 3.93
CA GLU A 355 -1.17 -17.49 4.53
C GLU A 355 -0.20 -16.30 4.70
N GLU A 356 -0.74 -15.09 4.65
CA GLU A 356 -0.01 -13.86 4.94
C GLU A 356 0.30 -13.74 6.44
N VAL A 357 1.57 -13.90 6.81
CA VAL A 357 2.03 -13.76 8.21
C VAL A 357 2.03 -12.29 8.64
N PHE A 358 2.46 -11.40 7.75
CA PHE A 358 2.62 -9.96 7.97
C PHE A 358 3.59 -9.66 9.10
N GLY A 359 4.76 -10.27 9.03
CA GLY A 359 5.85 -10.19 9.99
C GLY A 359 7.17 -10.62 9.34
N PRO A 360 8.32 -10.53 10.04
CA PRO A 360 9.65 -10.73 9.49
C PRO A 360 9.99 -12.22 9.30
N VAL A 361 9.15 -12.92 8.54
CA VAL A 361 9.20 -14.39 8.36
C VAL A 361 9.10 -14.76 6.90
N ALA A 362 10.06 -15.51 6.39
CA ALA A 362 10.01 -16.10 5.06
C ALA A 362 10.20 -17.64 5.13
N VAL A 363 9.65 -18.34 4.13
CA VAL A 363 9.91 -19.76 3.90
C VAL A 363 10.79 -19.94 2.67
N VAL A 364 11.73 -20.88 2.69
CA VAL A 364 12.55 -21.23 1.52
C VAL A 364 12.12 -22.61 1.02
N LEU A 365 11.69 -22.67 -0.22
CA LEU A 365 11.17 -23.86 -0.88
C LEU A 365 12.00 -24.18 -2.13
N PRO A 366 12.45 -25.42 -2.32
CA PRO A 366 13.10 -25.79 -3.57
C PRO A 366 12.09 -26.01 -4.70
N PHE A 367 12.51 -25.73 -5.93
CA PHE A 367 11.80 -26.13 -7.16
C PHE A 367 12.73 -26.83 -8.14
N GLU A 368 12.19 -27.67 -9.02
CA GLU A 368 12.99 -28.46 -9.96
C GLU A 368 13.27 -27.72 -11.27
N ASP A 369 12.23 -27.23 -11.92
CA ASP A 369 12.31 -26.58 -13.23
C ASP A 369 11.40 -25.34 -13.33
N GLU A 370 11.30 -24.75 -14.53
CA GLU A 370 10.51 -23.54 -14.79
C GLU A 370 9.01 -23.74 -14.51
N ASP A 371 8.47 -24.90 -14.89
CA ASP A 371 7.04 -25.21 -14.69
C ASP A 371 6.73 -25.40 -13.21
N ASP A 372 7.61 -26.05 -12.46
CA ASP A 372 7.49 -26.23 -11.01
C ASP A 372 7.60 -24.89 -10.25
N ALA A 373 8.52 -24.01 -10.66
CA ALA A 373 8.63 -22.66 -10.12
C ALA A 373 7.32 -21.86 -10.29
N VAL A 374 6.73 -21.90 -11.49
CA VAL A 374 5.45 -21.25 -11.79
C VAL A 374 4.30 -21.87 -11.00
N ARG A 375 4.25 -23.19 -10.90
CA ARG A 375 3.27 -23.93 -10.10
C ARG A 375 3.30 -23.49 -8.63
N LEU A 376 4.47 -23.50 -8.03
CA LEU A 376 4.68 -23.06 -6.64
C LEU A 376 4.37 -21.57 -6.46
N ALA A 377 4.81 -20.72 -7.38
CA ALA A 377 4.51 -19.30 -7.31
C ALA A 377 3.00 -19.02 -7.27
N ASN A 378 2.23 -19.77 -8.07
CA ASN A 378 0.77 -19.64 -8.16
C ASN A 378 -0.03 -20.43 -7.10
N ALA A 379 0.63 -21.23 -6.24
CA ALA A 379 0.00 -22.09 -5.23
C ALA A 379 -0.49 -21.31 -3.99
N THR A 380 -1.16 -20.18 -4.20
CA THR A 380 -1.75 -19.34 -3.16
C THR A 380 -2.98 -18.63 -3.72
N GLU A 381 -3.88 -18.18 -2.86
CA GLU A 381 -5.04 -17.36 -3.27
C GLU A 381 -4.65 -15.93 -3.68
N TYR A 382 -3.46 -15.48 -3.30
CA TYR A 382 -2.95 -14.13 -3.53
C TYR A 382 -2.34 -13.97 -4.92
N GLY A 383 -2.04 -12.74 -5.28
CA GLY A 383 -1.38 -12.38 -6.52
C GLY A 383 -1.00 -10.90 -6.57
N LEU A 384 -0.33 -10.39 -5.52
CA LEU A 384 0.03 -8.97 -5.47
C LEU A 384 1.35 -8.69 -6.19
N ALA A 385 2.45 -9.29 -5.71
CA ALA A 385 3.78 -9.01 -6.24
C ALA A 385 4.64 -10.27 -6.37
N GLY A 386 5.85 -10.12 -6.93
CA GLY A 386 6.86 -11.16 -7.00
C GLY A 386 8.16 -10.67 -7.58
N SER A 387 9.22 -11.45 -7.39
CA SER A 387 10.54 -11.22 -7.99
C SER A 387 11.02 -12.47 -8.70
N ILE A 388 11.73 -12.28 -9.83
CA ILE A 388 12.28 -13.36 -10.66
C ILE A 388 13.75 -13.05 -10.90
N TRP A 389 14.63 -13.97 -10.53
CA TRP A 389 16.06 -13.85 -10.73
C TRP A 389 16.52 -14.85 -11.79
N THR A 390 16.93 -14.36 -12.95
CA THR A 390 17.46 -15.13 -14.08
C THR A 390 18.27 -14.25 -15.02
N ARG A 391 19.28 -14.81 -15.68
CA ARG A 391 20.00 -14.15 -16.77
C ARG A 391 19.37 -14.39 -18.14
N ASP A 392 18.45 -15.35 -18.25
CA ASP A 392 17.74 -15.66 -19.49
C ASP A 392 16.51 -14.76 -19.66
N VAL A 393 16.58 -13.82 -20.61
CA VAL A 393 15.49 -12.88 -20.93
C VAL A 393 14.24 -13.63 -21.41
N GLY A 394 14.39 -14.72 -22.15
CA GLY A 394 13.28 -15.56 -22.61
C GLY A 394 12.51 -16.18 -21.43
N ARG A 395 13.24 -16.74 -20.46
CA ARG A 395 12.70 -17.25 -19.20
C ARG A 395 12.01 -16.14 -18.42
N ALA A 396 12.68 -14.99 -18.24
CA ALA A 396 12.11 -13.86 -17.54
C ALA A 396 10.74 -13.47 -18.09
N LEU A 397 10.58 -13.41 -19.40
CA LEU A 397 9.31 -13.10 -20.07
C LEU A 397 8.27 -14.21 -19.91
N ARG A 398 8.64 -15.48 -20.08
CA ARG A 398 7.71 -16.62 -19.94
C ARG A 398 7.18 -16.71 -18.52
N VAL A 399 8.09 -16.68 -17.53
CA VAL A 399 7.73 -16.78 -16.09
C VAL A 399 6.90 -15.57 -15.67
N SER A 400 7.26 -14.35 -16.09
CA SER A 400 6.48 -13.15 -15.78
C SER A 400 5.04 -13.20 -16.31
N ARG A 401 4.82 -13.84 -17.47
CA ARG A 401 3.47 -14.03 -18.02
C ARG A 401 2.69 -15.15 -17.34
N ALA A 402 3.39 -16.17 -16.84
CA ALA A 402 2.79 -17.34 -16.22
C ALA A 402 2.47 -17.14 -14.73
N VAL A 403 3.22 -16.30 -14.02
CA VAL A 403 2.96 -15.97 -12.61
C VAL A 403 1.80 -15.00 -12.50
N ARG A 404 0.78 -15.39 -11.74
CA ARG A 404 -0.47 -14.62 -11.57
C ARG A 404 -0.32 -13.56 -10.46
N ALA A 405 0.47 -12.53 -10.73
CA ALA A 405 0.67 -11.39 -9.85
C ALA A 405 0.57 -10.07 -10.63
N GLY A 406 0.12 -9.01 -9.95
CA GLY A 406 -0.07 -7.71 -10.58
C GLY A 406 1.23 -6.94 -10.76
N ASN A 407 2.25 -7.22 -9.94
CA ASN A 407 3.51 -6.48 -9.91
C ASN A 407 4.69 -7.47 -9.87
N LEU A 408 5.46 -7.55 -10.94
CA LEU A 408 6.62 -8.42 -11.01
C LEU A 408 7.89 -7.62 -11.31
N SER A 409 8.98 -7.98 -10.65
CA SER A 409 10.31 -7.42 -10.89
C SER A 409 11.25 -8.53 -11.39
N VAL A 410 12.13 -8.21 -12.32
CA VAL A 410 13.17 -9.13 -12.78
C VAL A 410 14.52 -8.60 -12.30
N ASN A 411 15.32 -9.46 -11.65
CA ASN A 411 16.62 -9.14 -11.06
C ASN A 411 16.57 -7.92 -10.12
N SER A 412 15.46 -7.78 -9.40
CA SER A 412 15.19 -6.69 -8.48
C SER A 412 14.04 -7.07 -7.54
N HIS A 413 13.94 -6.38 -6.41
CA HIS A 413 12.77 -6.43 -5.51
C HIS A 413 11.90 -5.17 -5.59
N SER A 414 12.29 -4.17 -6.38
CA SER A 414 11.54 -2.91 -6.49
C SER A 414 10.23 -3.12 -7.27
N ALA A 415 9.10 -3.07 -6.58
CA ALA A 415 7.77 -3.27 -7.16
C ALA A 415 6.95 -1.99 -7.23
N VAL A 416 7.21 -1.00 -6.38
CA VAL A 416 6.37 0.20 -6.22
C VAL A 416 7.07 1.42 -6.75
N ARG A 417 6.42 2.11 -7.69
CA ARG A 417 6.79 3.44 -8.19
C ARG A 417 5.53 4.23 -8.45
N TYR A 418 5.49 5.51 -8.07
CA TYR A 418 4.28 6.33 -8.24
C TYR A 418 3.85 6.52 -9.72
N TRP A 419 4.77 6.33 -10.69
CA TRP A 419 4.49 6.44 -12.14
C TRP A 419 4.20 5.10 -12.84
N THR A 420 4.13 3.98 -12.11
CA THR A 420 3.76 2.66 -12.64
C THR A 420 2.52 2.15 -11.94
N PRO A 421 1.62 1.43 -12.65
CA PRO A 421 0.41 0.91 -12.02
C PRO A 421 0.77 -0.11 -10.93
N PHE A 422 0.03 -0.07 -9.83
CA PHE A 422 0.14 -0.99 -8.71
C PHE A 422 -1.22 -1.61 -8.38
N GLY A 423 -1.23 -2.91 -8.04
CA GLY A 423 -2.43 -3.62 -7.59
C GLY A 423 -2.37 -5.11 -7.84
N GLY A 424 -3.21 -5.84 -7.12
CA GLY A 424 -3.21 -7.28 -7.06
C GLY A 424 -4.12 -7.98 -8.07
N TYR A 425 -3.85 -9.27 -8.26
CA TYR A 425 -4.74 -10.24 -8.89
C TYR A 425 -5.46 -11.05 -7.81
N ARG A 426 -6.55 -11.72 -8.16
CA ARG A 426 -7.27 -12.68 -7.30
C ARG A 426 -7.66 -12.06 -5.94
N GLN A 427 -7.25 -12.68 -4.81
CA GLN A 427 -7.58 -12.23 -3.46
C GLN A 427 -6.72 -11.05 -2.97
N SER A 428 -5.77 -10.60 -3.79
CA SER A 428 -4.93 -9.44 -3.48
C SER A 428 -5.52 -8.10 -3.92
N GLY A 429 -6.67 -8.09 -4.61
CA GLY A 429 -7.33 -6.83 -4.83
C GLY A 429 -8.12 -6.67 -6.12
N LEU A 430 -8.65 -5.46 -6.29
CA LEU A 430 -9.47 -5.03 -7.42
C LEU A 430 -9.13 -3.58 -7.78
N GLY A 431 -8.95 -3.31 -9.05
CA GLY A 431 -8.51 -2.00 -9.54
C GLY A 431 -6.99 -1.85 -9.56
N ARG A 432 -6.55 -0.63 -9.78
CA ARG A 432 -5.14 -0.25 -9.73
C ARG A 432 -5.01 1.12 -9.10
N GLU A 433 -3.95 1.29 -8.35
CA GLU A 433 -3.46 2.56 -7.85
C GLU A 433 -2.19 2.95 -8.61
N LEU A 434 -1.78 4.20 -8.49
CA LEU A 434 -0.56 4.74 -9.11
C LEU A 434 -0.56 4.64 -10.65
N GLY A 435 0.54 5.09 -11.25
CA GLY A 435 0.72 5.05 -12.70
C GLY A 435 -0.08 6.11 -13.47
N PRO A 436 0.03 6.08 -14.81
CA PRO A 436 -0.53 7.12 -15.67
C PRO A 436 -2.05 7.19 -15.66
N ASP A 437 -2.73 6.08 -15.38
CA ASP A 437 -4.19 5.98 -15.43
C ASP A 437 -4.85 6.21 -14.07
N ALA A 438 -4.07 6.51 -13.02
CA ALA A 438 -4.58 6.69 -11.67
C ALA A 438 -5.68 7.75 -11.57
N LEU A 439 -5.53 8.89 -12.26
CA LEU A 439 -6.53 9.97 -12.25
C LEU A 439 -7.86 9.53 -12.88
N ALA A 440 -7.82 8.79 -13.98
CA ALA A 440 -9.00 8.31 -14.68
C ALA A 440 -9.86 7.38 -13.79
N ALA A 441 -9.23 6.63 -12.86
CA ALA A 441 -9.94 5.78 -11.91
C ALA A 441 -10.82 6.56 -10.91
N PHE A 442 -10.70 7.88 -10.85
CA PHE A 442 -11.48 8.79 -10.00
C PHE A 442 -12.43 9.68 -10.80
N THR A 443 -12.73 9.28 -12.04
CA THR A 443 -13.68 9.99 -12.93
C THR A 443 -14.78 9.07 -13.42
N GLU A 444 -15.89 9.70 -13.85
CA GLU A 444 -16.96 9.07 -14.61
C GLU A 444 -16.90 9.53 -16.05
N THR A 445 -17.03 8.61 -16.99
CA THR A 445 -17.08 8.92 -18.41
C THR A 445 -18.52 9.20 -18.83
N LYS A 446 -18.78 10.42 -19.31
CA LYS A 446 -20.06 10.81 -19.91
C LYS A 446 -19.93 10.89 -21.41
N ASN A 447 -20.79 10.21 -22.15
CA ASN A 447 -20.86 10.33 -23.60
C ASN A 447 -21.95 11.30 -24.03
N VAL A 448 -21.65 12.21 -24.96
CA VAL A 448 -22.62 13.17 -25.52
C VAL A 448 -22.55 13.15 -27.03
N PHE A 449 -23.65 12.76 -27.66
CA PHE A 449 -23.83 12.84 -29.10
C PHE A 449 -24.54 14.16 -29.46
N ILE A 450 -24.00 14.90 -30.41
CA ILE A 450 -24.56 16.16 -30.95
C ILE A 450 -24.91 15.90 -32.43
N GLY A 451 -26.20 15.73 -32.72
CA GLY A 451 -26.69 15.60 -34.10
C GLY A 451 -26.42 16.86 -34.91
N THR A 452 -25.85 16.71 -36.08
CA THR A 452 -25.60 17.84 -37.02
C THR A 452 -26.56 17.85 -38.19
N GLU A 453 -27.33 16.79 -38.40
CA GLU A 453 -28.40 16.68 -39.38
C GLU A 453 -29.73 16.87 -38.65
N ALA A 454 -30.44 17.97 -38.93
CA ALA A 454 -31.80 18.28 -38.45
C ALA A 454 -32.84 17.95 -39.53
#